data_fc21204da7edea28a8da811ed186d984
#
_entry.id   fc21204da7edea28a8da811ed186d984
#
_cell.length_a   1.000
_cell.length_b   1.000
_cell.length_c   1.000
_cell.angle_alpha   90.00
_cell.angle_beta   90.00
_cell.angle_gamma   90.00
#
_symmetry.space_group_name_H-M   'P 1'
#
loop_
_entity.id
_entity.type
_entity.pdbx_description
1 polymer ?
#
loop_
_entity_poly.entity_id
_entity_poly.type
_entity_poly.pdbx_seq_one_letter_code
_entity_poly.pdbx_strand_id
1 'polypeptide(L)'
;EDIQTPHLDAMAKASLRFERFYAAAPVCSPTRGSCITGRHPFRYGIYFANTGHMKPEELTLAELLKRHGYTTGHFGKWHLGTLTKTDKDANRGGPQGKEHFSPPQANGFDVCFSTESKVPTWNPMDKPKVDARRTWWDISDDTEPYGTAYWDEKGRRVTKNLAGANSRIIL
;
A
#
# COMPACT_ATOMS: atom_id res chain seq x y z
N GLU A 1 11.77 2.41 27.73
CA GLU A 1 11.96 0.95 27.45
C GLU A 1 12.50 0.82 26.04
N ASP A 2 13.60 0.10 25.87
CA ASP A 2 14.19 -0.10 24.55
C ASP A 2 13.39 -1.15 23.77
N ILE A 3 13.10 -0.86 22.50
CA ILE A 3 12.45 -1.80 21.62
C ILE A 3 13.44 -2.91 21.26
N GLN A 4 13.08 -4.16 21.55
CA GLN A 4 13.91 -5.31 21.21
C GLN A 4 13.58 -5.80 19.79
N THR A 5 14.60 -5.89 18.93
CA THR A 5 14.46 -6.28 17.53
C THR A 5 15.42 -7.40 17.13
N PRO A 6 15.37 -8.58 17.79
CA PRO A 6 16.42 -9.61 17.64
C PRO A 6 16.56 -10.12 16.20
N HIS A 7 15.48 -10.22 15.44
CA HIS A 7 15.51 -10.65 14.04
C HIS A 7 16.08 -9.58 13.11
N LEU A 8 15.71 -8.30 13.32
CA LEU A 8 16.28 -7.18 12.55
C LEU A 8 17.75 -7.00 12.88
N ASP A 9 18.13 -7.16 14.15
CA ASP A 9 19.53 -7.07 14.59
C ASP A 9 20.38 -8.19 13.98
N ALA A 10 19.86 -9.42 13.94
CA ALA A 10 20.52 -10.54 13.28
C ALA A 10 20.69 -10.31 11.78
N MET A 11 19.65 -9.82 11.11
CA MET A 11 19.69 -9.46 9.68
C MET A 11 20.71 -8.35 9.43
N ALA A 12 20.74 -7.30 10.25
CA ALA A 12 21.70 -6.21 10.12
C ALA A 12 23.16 -6.65 10.30
N LYS A 13 23.41 -7.62 11.18
CA LYS A 13 24.75 -8.19 11.38
C LYS A 13 25.21 -9.08 10.23
N ALA A 14 24.27 -9.76 9.56
CA ALA A 14 24.56 -10.70 8.48
C ALA A 14 24.52 -10.09 7.08
N SER A 15 24.11 -8.83 6.96
CA SER A 15 23.85 -8.17 5.69
C SER A 15 24.69 -6.91 5.49
N LEU A 16 24.71 -6.43 4.24
CA LEU A 16 25.23 -5.11 3.92
C LEU A 16 24.26 -4.03 4.40
N ARG A 17 24.71 -3.17 5.31
CA ARG A 17 23.95 -2.03 5.83
C ARG A 17 24.43 -0.73 5.21
N PHE A 18 23.52 0.00 4.57
CA PHE A 18 23.81 1.32 4.02
C PHE A 18 23.54 2.40 5.08
N GLU A 19 24.56 3.14 5.46
CA GLU A 19 24.46 4.22 6.46
C GLU A 19 23.77 5.49 5.90
N ARG A 20 23.80 5.66 4.60
CA ARG A 20 23.23 6.83 3.91
C ARG A 20 22.39 6.37 2.72
N PHE A 21 21.20 5.88 3.00
CA PHE A 21 20.24 5.46 2.00
C PHE A 21 18.92 6.21 2.22
N TYR A 22 18.61 7.12 1.32
CA TYR A 22 17.51 8.06 1.47
C TYR A 22 16.34 7.68 0.58
N ALA A 23 15.10 7.91 1.09
CA ALA A 23 13.90 7.81 0.28
C ALA A 23 13.93 8.86 -0.85
N ALA A 24 13.45 8.49 -2.03
CA ALA A 24 13.47 9.37 -3.20
C ALA A 24 12.51 10.57 -3.09
N ALA A 25 11.57 10.53 -2.15
CA ALA A 25 10.64 11.61 -1.85
C ALA A 25 10.09 11.49 -0.42
N PRO A 26 9.66 12.59 0.21
CA PRO A 26 9.17 12.59 1.60
C PRO A 26 7.70 12.17 1.73
N VAL A 27 7.06 11.68 0.66
CA VAL A 27 5.65 11.29 0.63
C VAL A 27 5.43 9.95 -0.06
N CYS A 28 4.24 9.37 0.15
CA CYS A 28 3.92 7.97 -0.13
C CYS A 28 4.11 7.52 -1.59
N SER A 29 3.30 8.03 -2.53
CA SER A 29 3.25 7.51 -3.90
C SER A 29 4.58 7.65 -4.64
N PRO A 30 5.26 8.81 -4.63
CA PRO A 30 6.53 8.93 -5.34
C PRO A 30 7.61 8.00 -4.77
N THR A 31 7.75 7.90 -3.45
CA THR A 31 8.75 7.00 -2.87
C THR A 31 8.43 5.51 -3.12
N ARG A 32 7.14 5.14 -3.13
CA ARG A 32 6.70 3.77 -3.46
C ARG A 32 7.01 3.41 -4.90
N GLY A 33 6.70 4.29 -5.83
CA GLY A 33 7.03 4.11 -7.23
C GLY A 33 8.53 3.96 -7.45
N SER A 34 9.35 4.76 -6.78
CA SER A 34 10.82 4.63 -6.83
C SER A 34 11.31 3.28 -6.32
N CYS A 35 10.73 2.78 -5.23
CA CYS A 35 11.06 1.45 -4.68
C CYS A 35 10.76 0.32 -5.69
N ILE A 36 9.63 0.42 -6.38
CA ILE A 36 9.17 -0.63 -7.30
C ILE A 36 9.86 -0.55 -8.67
N THR A 37 10.17 0.66 -9.17
CA THR A 37 10.75 0.86 -10.51
C THR A 37 12.27 1.05 -10.51
N GLY A 38 12.88 1.33 -9.37
CA GLY A 38 14.27 1.75 -9.31
C GLY A 38 14.55 3.13 -9.91
N ARG A 39 13.50 3.93 -10.19
CA ARG A 39 13.62 5.22 -10.91
C ARG A 39 13.25 6.39 -10.02
N HIS A 40 13.79 7.56 -10.32
CA HIS A 40 13.44 8.80 -9.65
C HIS A 40 11.99 9.22 -10.01
N PRO A 41 11.21 9.82 -9.08
CA PRO A 41 9.80 10.19 -9.29
C PRO A 41 9.53 11.02 -10.55
N PHE A 42 10.41 11.91 -10.91
CA PHE A 42 10.30 12.72 -12.15
C PHE A 42 10.40 11.90 -13.45
N ARG A 43 10.89 10.67 -13.37
CA ARG A 43 11.03 9.80 -14.53
C ARG A 43 9.75 9.04 -14.87
N TYR A 44 8.96 8.63 -13.86
CA TYR A 44 7.70 7.92 -14.06
C TYR A 44 6.44 8.77 -13.80
N GLY A 45 6.62 10.04 -13.42
CA GLY A 45 5.53 11.03 -13.42
C GLY A 45 4.61 11.02 -12.20
N ILE A 46 5.00 10.44 -11.08
CA ILE A 46 4.26 10.52 -9.83
C ILE A 46 5.01 11.44 -8.87
N TYR A 47 4.64 12.72 -8.84
CA TYR A 47 5.39 13.74 -8.09
C TYR A 47 4.91 13.95 -6.67
N PHE A 48 3.67 13.57 -6.38
CA PHE A 48 3.07 13.75 -5.07
C PHE A 48 2.11 12.62 -4.74
N ALA A 49 1.70 12.51 -3.46
CA ALA A 49 0.72 11.53 -3.02
C ALA A 49 -0.65 11.80 -3.69
N ASN A 50 -1.35 10.75 -4.07
CA ASN A 50 -2.66 10.79 -4.74
C ASN A 50 -2.67 11.43 -6.15
N THR A 51 -1.51 11.68 -6.73
CA THR A 51 -1.43 12.21 -8.11
C THR A 51 -0.88 11.14 -9.05
N GLY A 52 -1.47 11.05 -10.24
CA GLY A 52 -1.04 10.08 -11.24
C GLY A 52 -1.23 8.62 -10.82
N HIS A 53 -0.67 7.73 -11.58
CA HIS A 53 -0.69 6.29 -11.35
C HIS A 53 0.55 5.65 -11.99
N MET A 54 0.86 4.41 -11.61
CA MET A 54 1.90 3.62 -12.27
C MET A 54 1.48 3.36 -13.71
N LYS A 55 2.33 3.76 -14.64
CA LYS A 55 2.06 3.63 -16.07
C LYS A 55 2.43 2.22 -16.55
N PRO A 56 1.70 1.67 -17.54
CA PRO A 56 1.99 0.34 -18.08
C PRO A 56 3.39 0.19 -18.70
N GLU A 57 4.01 1.31 -19.09
CA GLU A 57 5.36 1.32 -19.69
C GLU A 57 6.48 1.18 -18.67
N GLU A 58 6.18 1.38 -17.38
CA GLU A 58 7.15 1.26 -16.32
C GLU A 58 7.42 -0.20 -15.98
N LEU A 59 8.65 -0.64 -16.12
CA LEU A 59 9.08 -1.96 -15.69
C LEU A 59 9.22 -1.98 -14.17
N THR A 60 8.47 -2.83 -13.51
CA THR A 60 8.51 -2.99 -12.05
C THR A 60 9.46 -4.11 -11.62
N LEU A 61 9.92 -4.02 -10.37
CA LEU A 61 10.69 -5.11 -9.74
C LEU A 61 9.92 -6.45 -9.77
N ALA A 62 8.60 -6.42 -9.57
CA ALA A 62 7.76 -7.60 -9.61
C ALA A 62 7.77 -8.25 -11.01
N GLU A 63 7.60 -7.46 -12.07
CA GLU A 63 7.66 -7.95 -13.44
C GLU A 63 9.05 -8.52 -13.79
N LEU A 64 10.11 -7.86 -13.32
CA LEU A 64 11.47 -8.35 -13.51
C LEU A 64 11.67 -9.70 -12.81
N LEU A 65 11.27 -9.83 -11.57
CA LEU A 65 11.39 -11.07 -10.80
C LEU A 65 10.57 -12.21 -11.43
N LYS A 66 9.37 -11.92 -11.94
CA LYS A 66 8.56 -12.92 -12.67
C LYS A 66 9.28 -13.49 -13.88
N ARG A 67 10.01 -12.66 -14.63
CA ARG A 67 10.82 -13.13 -15.78
C ARG A 67 11.92 -14.11 -15.36
N HIS A 68 12.28 -14.10 -14.07
CA HIS A 68 13.26 -15.00 -13.47
C HIS A 68 12.63 -16.14 -12.65
N GLY A 69 11.33 -16.40 -12.82
CA GLY A 69 10.63 -17.53 -12.22
C GLY A 69 10.16 -17.32 -10.78
N TYR A 70 10.20 -16.08 -10.27
CA TYR A 70 9.67 -15.78 -8.94
C TYR A 70 8.15 -15.63 -8.98
N THR A 71 7.49 -16.10 -7.92
CA THR A 71 6.12 -15.70 -7.59
C THR A 71 6.16 -14.42 -6.77
N THR A 72 5.31 -13.46 -7.10
CA THR A 72 5.33 -12.13 -6.52
C THR A 72 4.06 -11.83 -5.75
N GLY A 73 4.18 -11.18 -4.59
CA GLY A 73 3.04 -10.81 -3.76
C GLY A 73 3.07 -9.36 -3.30
N HIS A 74 1.91 -8.71 -3.28
CA HIS A 74 1.73 -7.38 -2.74
C HIS A 74 0.73 -7.39 -1.59
N PHE A 75 1.16 -6.97 -0.41
CA PHE A 75 0.37 -6.97 0.82
C PHE A 75 0.37 -5.59 1.46
N GLY A 76 -0.83 -5.04 1.70
CA GLY A 76 -1.00 -3.73 2.31
C GLY A 76 -1.17 -2.58 1.32
N LYS A 77 -0.64 -1.41 1.65
CA LYS A 77 -0.89 -0.17 0.91
C LYS A 77 -0.15 -0.13 -0.45
N TRP A 78 -0.92 0.03 -1.53
CA TRP A 78 -0.40 0.24 -2.89
C TRP A 78 -0.08 1.71 -3.19
N HIS A 79 -1.08 2.53 -3.28
CA HIS A 79 -1.02 3.98 -3.49
C HIS A 79 -0.30 4.45 -4.78
N LEU A 80 -0.28 3.60 -5.80
CA LEU A 80 0.30 3.90 -7.13
C LEU A 80 -0.74 3.82 -8.25
N GLY A 81 -1.99 3.92 -7.90
CA GLY A 81 -3.17 3.86 -8.77
C GLY A 81 -4.34 3.29 -8.01
N THR A 82 -5.53 3.36 -8.61
CA THR A 82 -6.73 2.79 -8.01
C THR A 82 -6.78 1.28 -8.21
N LEU A 83 -7.41 0.59 -7.27
CA LEU A 83 -7.58 -0.87 -7.28
C LEU A 83 -8.91 -1.30 -7.89
N THR A 84 -9.82 -0.34 -8.12
CA THR A 84 -11.16 -0.57 -8.66
C THR A 84 -11.55 0.54 -9.62
N LYS A 85 -12.39 0.22 -10.59
CA LYS A 85 -12.96 1.17 -11.56
C LYS A 85 -14.38 1.61 -11.21
N THR A 86 -15.03 0.91 -10.29
CA THR A 86 -16.47 1.02 -10.03
C THR A 86 -16.79 1.59 -8.67
N ASP A 87 -16.01 1.23 -7.67
CA ASP A 87 -16.32 1.57 -6.28
C ASP A 87 -15.55 2.80 -5.83
N LYS A 88 -16.18 3.59 -4.97
CA LYS A 88 -15.44 4.61 -4.23
C LYS A 88 -14.49 3.89 -3.26
N ASP A 89 -13.21 4.17 -3.37
CA ASP A 89 -12.18 3.61 -2.50
C ASP A 89 -11.14 4.68 -2.19
N ALA A 90 -10.94 4.93 -0.90
CA ALA A 90 -10.01 5.92 -0.37
C ALA A 90 -10.06 7.26 -1.14
N ASN A 91 -8.96 7.63 -1.81
CA ASN A 91 -8.81 8.97 -2.38
C ASN A 91 -9.19 9.04 -3.87
N ARG A 92 -9.10 7.93 -4.61
CA ARG A 92 -9.17 7.94 -6.08
C ARG A 92 -10.08 6.88 -6.70
N GLY A 93 -10.65 6.00 -5.90
CA GLY A 93 -11.48 4.90 -6.41
C GLY A 93 -12.81 5.36 -7.03
N GLY A 94 -13.42 4.46 -7.79
CA GLY A 94 -14.72 4.62 -8.40
C GLY A 94 -14.70 5.22 -9.82
N PRO A 95 -15.86 5.65 -10.32
CA PRO A 95 -15.98 6.12 -11.70
C PRO A 95 -15.07 7.27 -12.08
N GLN A 96 -14.81 8.18 -11.15
CA GLN A 96 -13.91 9.32 -11.36
C GLN A 96 -12.43 8.93 -11.36
N GLY A 97 -12.11 7.76 -10.79
CA GLY A 97 -10.75 7.25 -10.72
C GLY A 97 -10.38 6.25 -11.81
N LYS A 98 -11.24 6.02 -12.81
CA LYS A 98 -10.99 5.04 -13.88
C LYS A 98 -9.69 5.29 -14.63
N GLU A 99 -9.35 6.54 -14.88
CA GLU A 99 -8.13 6.97 -15.54
C GLU A 99 -6.87 6.64 -14.74
N HIS A 100 -7.02 6.47 -13.42
CA HIS A 100 -5.93 6.12 -12.51
C HIS A 100 -5.89 4.64 -12.14
N PHE A 101 -6.66 3.80 -12.83
CA PHE A 101 -6.69 2.35 -12.54
C PHE A 101 -5.36 1.71 -12.91
N SER A 102 -4.60 1.34 -11.89
CA SER A 102 -3.32 0.66 -12.00
C SER A 102 -3.07 -0.19 -10.74
N PRO A 103 -3.74 -1.33 -10.63
CA PRO A 103 -3.62 -2.17 -9.44
C PRO A 103 -2.33 -2.99 -9.45
N PRO A 104 -1.88 -3.57 -8.31
CA PRO A 104 -0.64 -4.33 -8.23
C PRO A 104 -0.55 -5.48 -9.23
N GLN A 105 -1.64 -6.21 -9.47
CA GLN A 105 -1.65 -7.32 -10.44
C GLN A 105 -1.40 -6.88 -11.88
N ALA A 106 -1.74 -5.64 -12.24
CA ALA A 106 -1.39 -5.06 -13.54
C ALA A 106 0.09 -4.63 -13.61
N ASN A 107 0.81 -4.66 -12.49
CA ASN A 107 2.19 -4.25 -12.33
C ASN A 107 3.07 -5.42 -11.85
N GLY A 108 2.71 -6.66 -12.23
CA GLY A 108 3.54 -7.84 -12.06
C GLY A 108 3.34 -8.65 -10.79
N PHE A 109 2.40 -8.30 -9.91
CA PHE A 109 2.14 -9.09 -8.70
C PHE A 109 1.12 -10.20 -8.94
N ASP A 110 1.47 -11.43 -8.54
CA ASP A 110 0.64 -12.63 -8.73
C ASP A 110 -0.42 -12.78 -7.65
N VAL A 111 -0.07 -12.45 -6.43
CA VAL A 111 -0.94 -12.52 -5.26
C VAL A 111 -1.11 -11.12 -4.69
N CYS A 112 -2.34 -10.73 -4.39
CA CYS A 112 -2.60 -9.41 -3.85
C CYS A 112 -3.55 -9.45 -2.66
N PHE A 113 -3.18 -8.71 -1.63
CA PHE A 113 -4.06 -8.36 -0.51
C PHE A 113 -3.79 -6.90 -0.18
N SER A 114 -4.39 -6.02 -0.98
CA SER A 114 -3.93 -4.65 -1.12
C SER A 114 -5.00 -3.63 -0.77
N THR A 115 -4.59 -2.53 -0.19
CA THR A 115 -5.42 -1.32 -0.02
C THR A 115 -4.91 -0.19 -0.93
N GLU A 116 -5.80 0.65 -1.41
CA GLU A 116 -5.37 1.82 -2.20
C GLU A 116 -4.58 2.79 -1.33
N SER A 117 -5.08 3.10 -0.13
CA SER A 117 -4.48 4.05 0.80
C SER A 117 -4.09 3.37 2.13
N LYS A 118 -3.66 4.17 3.10
CA LYS A 118 -3.43 3.71 4.46
C LYS A 118 -4.72 3.21 5.11
N VAL A 119 -4.59 2.35 6.10
CA VAL A 119 -5.67 1.89 6.96
C VAL A 119 -5.29 2.04 8.43
N PRO A 120 -6.24 2.11 9.36
CA PRO A 120 -5.98 2.01 10.79
C PRO A 120 -5.22 0.74 11.15
N THR A 121 -4.44 0.79 12.23
CA THR A 121 -3.66 -0.36 12.72
C THR A 121 -4.52 -1.41 13.42
N TRP A 122 -5.70 -1.03 13.86
CA TRP A 122 -6.70 -1.88 14.51
C TRP A 122 -8.05 -1.70 13.84
N ASN A 123 -8.77 -2.78 13.60
CA ASN A 123 -10.02 -2.80 12.83
C ASN A 123 -9.94 -1.93 11.57
N PRO A 124 -9.11 -2.28 10.60
CA PRO A 124 -8.69 -1.38 9.52
C PRO A 124 -9.81 -0.89 8.61
N MET A 125 -10.99 -1.50 8.68
CA MET A 125 -12.15 -1.05 7.90
C MET A 125 -12.98 0.02 8.61
N ASP A 126 -12.71 0.27 9.87
CA ASP A 126 -13.45 1.21 10.72
C ASP A 126 -12.55 2.31 11.23
N LYS A 127 -13.12 3.44 11.53
CA LYS A 127 -12.45 4.55 12.23
C LYS A 127 -13.38 5.09 13.33
N PRO A 128 -12.83 5.68 14.40
CA PRO A 128 -13.64 6.41 15.36
C PRO A 128 -14.47 7.47 14.66
N LYS A 129 -15.69 7.67 15.06
CA LYS A 129 -16.43 8.88 14.72
C LYS A 129 -15.71 10.07 15.33
N VAL A 130 -15.28 10.97 14.45
CA VAL A 130 -14.46 12.12 14.86
C VAL A 130 -15.36 13.20 15.42
N ASP A 131 -15.20 13.48 16.70
CA ASP A 131 -15.58 14.75 17.28
C ASP A 131 -14.34 15.64 17.44
N ALA A 132 -14.51 16.88 17.90
CA ALA A 132 -13.41 17.84 18.09
C ALA A 132 -12.32 17.38 19.09
N ARG A 133 -12.48 16.25 19.74
CA ARG A 133 -11.60 15.73 20.79
C ARG A 133 -10.92 14.41 20.40
N ARG A 134 -11.31 13.79 19.28
CA ARG A 134 -10.82 12.48 18.85
C ARG A 134 -10.16 12.56 17.47
N THR A 135 -9.17 11.71 17.29
CA THR A 135 -8.49 11.54 16.02
C THR A 135 -8.78 10.15 15.45
N TRP A 136 -8.56 9.95 14.17
CA TRP A 136 -8.85 8.69 13.47
C TRP A 136 -8.03 7.48 13.97
N TRP A 137 -7.05 7.69 14.84
CA TRP A 137 -6.24 6.61 15.46
C TRP A 137 -6.66 6.31 16.90
N ASP A 138 -7.61 7.05 17.45
CA ASP A 138 -8.11 6.80 18.80
C ASP A 138 -8.95 5.51 18.81
N ILE A 139 -8.88 4.73 19.87
CA ILE A 139 -9.72 3.56 20.06
C ILE A 139 -11.09 4.02 20.54
N SER A 140 -12.14 3.56 19.88
CA SER A 140 -13.52 3.88 20.22
C SER A 140 -14.46 2.75 19.82
N ASP A 141 -15.49 2.48 20.61
CA ASP A 141 -16.58 1.58 20.26
C ASP A 141 -17.58 2.24 19.30
N ASP A 142 -17.65 3.57 19.28
CA ASP A 142 -18.46 4.34 18.33
C ASP A 142 -17.65 4.60 17.06
N THR A 143 -17.85 3.77 16.06
CA THR A 143 -17.09 3.77 14.81
C THR A 143 -17.96 4.03 13.60
N GLU A 144 -17.30 4.41 12.50
CA GLU A 144 -17.88 4.52 11.18
C GLU A 144 -16.91 3.91 10.15
N PRO A 145 -17.38 3.54 8.94
CA PRO A 145 -16.51 3.00 7.90
C PRO A 145 -15.34 3.92 7.58
N TYR A 146 -14.12 3.37 7.52
CA TYR A 146 -12.92 4.13 7.17
C TYR A 146 -12.94 4.63 5.72
N GLY A 147 -13.62 3.93 4.83
CA GLY A 147 -13.81 4.34 3.43
C GLY A 147 -12.78 3.78 2.45
N THR A 148 -12.08 2.72 2.82
CA THR A 148 -11.25 1.92 1.93
C THR A 148 -11.59 0.43 2.07
N ALA A 149 -11.01 -0.42 1.23
CA ALA A 149 -11.17 -1.86 1.27
C ALA A 149 -9.85 -2.58 0.97
N TYR A 150 -9.77 -3.85 1.35
CA TYR A 150 -8.78 -4.78 0.80
C TYR A 150 -9.29 -5.39 -0.48
N TRP A 151 -8.40 -5.51 -1.44
CA TRP A 151 -8.66 -6.05 -2.78
C TRP A 151 -7.70 -7.20 -3.06
N ASP A 152 -8.22 -8.29 -3.61
CA ASP A 152 -7.43 -9.42 -4.04
C ASP A 152 -6.88 -9.23 -5.48
N GLU A 153 -6.08 -10.19 -5.95
CA GLU A 153 -5.48 -10.20 -7.30
C GLU A 153 -6.52 -10.27 -8.43
N LYS A 154 -7.75 -10.69 -8.14
CA LYS A 154 -8.87 -10.73 -9.10
C LYS A 154 -9.69 -9.44 -9.10
N GLY A 155 -9.27 -8.44 -8.32
CA GLY A 155 -9.98 -7.18 -8.16
C GLY A 155 -11.28 -7.32 -7.36
N ARG A 156 -11.40 -8.34 -6.50
CA ARG A 156 -12.55 -8.55 -5.65
C ARG A 156 -12.30 -7.96 -4.28
N ARG A 157 -13.32 -7.32 -3.75
CA ARG A 157 -13.29 -6.79 -2.38
C ARG A 157 -13.28 -7.93 -1.36
N VAL A 158 -12.31 -7.88 -0.46
CA VAL A 158 -12.27 -8.79 0.69
C VAL A 158 -13.19 -8.26 1.78
N THR A 159 -14.05 -9.12 2.31
CA THR A 159 -15.07 -8.73 3.31
C THR A 159 -15.04 -9.57 4.59
N LYS A 160 -14.19 -10.59 4.63
CA LYS A 160 -14.14 -11.54 5.75
C LYS A 160 -12.82 -11.42 6.50
N ASN A 161 -12.88 -11.68 7.80
CA ASN A 161 -11.70 -11.81 8.67
C ASN A 161 -10.87 -10.52 8.81
N LEU A 162 -11.51 -9.36 8.77
CA LEU A 162 -10.88 -8.05 8.80
C LEU A 162 -10.90 -7.36 10.17
N ALA A 163 -11.30 -8.06 11.23
CA ALA A 163 -11.29 -7.51 12.60
C ALA A 163 -9.93 -7.69 13.27
N GLY A 164 -9.60 -6.78 14.18
CA GLY A 164 -8.38 -6.83 14.99
C GLY A 164 -7.17 -6.15 14.34
N ALA A 165 -5.97 -6.57 14.72
CA ALA A 165 -4.73 -5.94 14.27
C ALA A 165 -4.50 -6.10 12.77
N ASN A 166 -4.17 -5.00 12.09
CA ASN A 166 -3.88 -5.01 10.65
C ASN A 166 -2.73 -5.96 10.28
N SER A 167 -1.69 -6.04 11.11
CA SER A 167 -0.58 -6.98 10.91
C SER A 167 -1.04 -8.45 10.88
N ARG A 168 -1.99 -8.84 11.76
CA ARG A 168 -2.59 -10.19 11.75
C ARG A 168 -3.39 -10.45 10.47
N ILE A 169 -4.07 -9.43 9.98
CA ILE A 169 -4.94 -9.55 8.79
C ILE A 169 -4.10 -9.77 7.52
N ILE A 170 -2.93 -9.16 7.46
CA ILE A 170 -2.02 -9.24 6.30
C ILE A 170 -1.17 -10.52 6.33
N LEU A 171 -0.87 -11.08 7.50
CA LEU A 171 -0.10 -12.31 7.66
C LEU A 171 -0.97 -13.56 7.51
#